data_0711071e063a2d29266c5f4064d0213f
#
_entry.id   0711071e063a2d29266c5f4064d0213f
#
_cell.length_a   1.000
_cell.length_b   1.000
_cell.length_c   1.000
_cell.angle_alpha   90.00
_cell.angle_beta   90.00
_cell.angle_gamma   90.00
#
_symmetry.space_group_name_H-M   'P 1'
#
loop_
_entity.id
_entity.type
_entity.pdbx_description
1 polymer ?
#
loop_
_entity_poly.entity_id
_entity_poly.type
_entity_poly.pdbx_seq_one_letter_code
_entity_poly.pdbx_strand_id
1 'polypeptide(L)'
;MVDDTEQPGAGGTGQSVSEVMDRLESLRSEEETRAESATAGVLLDQLQEVEQRLLAFGEALGGTANTVTDLPFTEEAGLDHMPEPLYVRHDTEMLNQVTSWLLQDQHIGLVSPYGTGKTAFREIVLRDLSKHEGFVITHLDNPRETTPRKLYQTVLTAAYAAGYSIDQRNYSQVRDGIPWATAEAKDAVHEIVRRVRDDGKTLLLVVDEIEVLEADLLSPLQVAGDAGVRLFLTGTPEGKRRVAEIRGTLDSRLRYYEGIDPFSPDDVAEYAARSLAYVRDEPYEGQAPDLFTRAAVEDIHERTEGNPREVRIECRELFTRAAFVWYRTGQDISRIQITPELRHRRFGMGR
;
A
#
# COMPACT_ATOMS: atom_id res chain seq x y z
N MET A 1 -3.27 -103.69 -14.37
CA MET A 1 -3.29 -103.12 -15.71
C MET A 1 -4.37 -102.08 -15.75
N VAL A 2 -4.11 -100.87 -15.52
CA VAL A 2 -4.76 -99.71 -16.01
C VAL A 2 -3.86 -98.54 -15.65
N ASP A 3 -3.57 -97.77 -16.66
CA ASP A 3 -2.61 -96.68 -16.75
C ASP A 3 -3.29 -95.44 -16.17
N ASP A 4 -2.62 -94.71 -15.28
CA ASP A 4 -3.02 -93.42 -14.76
C ASP A 4 -2.10 -92.38 -15.33
N THR A 5 -2.62 -91.57 -16.27
CA THR A 5 -1.96 -90.41 -16.84
C THR A 5 -2.35 -89.17 -16.08
N GLU A 6 -1.42 -88.63 -15.32
CA GLU A 6 -1.53 -87.28 -14.71
C GLU A 6 -1.44 -86.18 -15.76
N GLN A 7 -2.38 -85.29 -15.74
CA GLN A 7 -2.34 -84.00 -16.45
C GLN A 7 -1.72 -82.92 -15.56
N PRO A 8 -0.85 -82.02 -16.05
CA PRO A 8 -0.33 -80.91 -15.26
C PRO A 8 -1.35 -79.74 -15.30
N GLY A 9 -1.69 -79.35 -14.13
CA GLY A 9 -2.56 -78.15 -13.90
C GLY A 9 -1.87 -76.85 -14.30
N ALA A 10 -2.48 -76.12 -15.20
CA ALA A 10 -2.14 -74.74 -15.55
C ALA A 10 -2.67 -73.78 -14.45
N GLY A 11 -1.77 -73.37 -13.55
CA GLY A 11 -2.03 -72.28 -12.61
C GLY A 11 -1.93 -70.93 -13.32
N GLY A 12 -3.01 -70.46 -13.90
CA GLY A 12 -3.15 -69.07 -14.33
C GLY A 12 -3.51 -68.20 -13.13
N THR A 13 -2.56 -67.45 -12.61
CA THR A 13 -2.83 -66.36 -11.67
C THR A 13 -3.51 -65.21 -12.41
N GLY A 14 -4.84 -65.33 -12.57
CA GLY A 14 -5.66 -64.21 -13.06
C GLY A 14 -5.63 -63.11 -11.98
N GLN A 15 -4.95 -62.01 -12.24
CA GLN A 15 -5.12 -60.80 -11.46
C GLN A 15 -6.60 -60.39 -11.52
N SER A 16 -7.18 -60.12 -10.36
CA SER A 16 -8.59 -59.69 -10.30
C SER A 16 -8.77 -58.37 -11.04
N VAL A 17 -9.89 -58.17 -11.71
CA VAL A 17 -10.22 -56.90 -12.40
C VAL A 17 -10.08 -55.72 -11.46
N SER A 18 -10.36 -55.92 -10.17
CA SER A 18 -10.18 -54.89 -9.13
C SER A 18 -8.73 -54.50 -8.97
N GLU A 19 -7.79 -55.45 -8.89
CA GLU A 19 -6.34 -55.16 -8.77
C GLU A 19 -5.78 -54.42 -10.00
N VAL A 20 -6.32 -54.68 -11.17
CA VAL A 20 -5.92 -53.98 -12.41
C VAL A 20 -6.47 -52.53 -12.39
N MET A 21 -7.70 -52.34 -11.92
CA MET A 21 -8.28 -51.00 -11.79
C MET A 21 -7.58 -50.15 -10.75
N ASP A 22 -7.29 -50.70 -9.58
CA ASP A 22 -6.54 -49.98 -8.51
C ASP A 22 -5.14 -49.57 -8.98
N ARG A 23 -4.47 -50.42 -9.79
CA ARG A 23 -3.17 -50.10 -10.35
C ARG A 23 -3.22 -49.04 -11.45
N LEU A 24 -4.29 -49.01 -12.25
CA LEU A 24 -4.52 -47.94 -13.24
C LEU A 24 -4.83 -46.60 -12.59
N GLU A 25 -5.59 -46.59 -11.52
CA GLU A 25 -5.86 -45.37 -10.73
C GLU A 25 -4.58 -44.84 -10.07
N SER A 26 -3.75 -45.73 -9.49
CA SER A 26 -2.45 -45.35 -8.92
C SER A 26 -1.52 -44.73 -9.97
N LEU A 27 -1.40 -45.37 -11.15
CA LEU A 27 -0.56 -44.85 -12.24
C LEU A 27 -1.06 -43.47 -12.75
N ARG A 28 -2.36 -43.30 -12.84
CA ARG A 28 -2.96 -42.03 -13.25
C ARG A 28 -2.68 -40.92 -12.26
N SER A 29 -2.81 -41.21 -10.96
CA SER A 29 -2.47 -40.27 -9.87
C SER A 29 -0.99 -39.89 -9.87
N GLU A 30 -0.08 -40.87 -10.12
CA GLU A 30 1.37 -40.63 -10.23
C GLU A 30 1.71 -39.77 -11.46
N GLU A 31 1.04 -39.99 -12.60
CA GLU A 31 1.22 -39.17 -13.82
C GLU A 31 0.69 -37.72 -13.62
N GLU A 32 -0.48 -37.55 -12.99
CA GLU A 32 -1.03 -36.24 -12.67
C GLU A 32 -0.08 -35.47 -11.71
N THR A 33 0.40 -36.10 -10.65
CA THR A 33 1.36 -35.50 -9.70
C THR A 33 2.68 -35.15 -10.37
N ARG A 34 3.14 -35.98 -11.31
CA ARG A 34 4.39 -35.74 -12.05
C ARG A 34 4.24 -34.59 -13.07
N ALA A 35 3.07 -34.49 -13.71
CA ALA A 35 2.75 -33.40 -14.64
C ALA A 35 2.63 -32.05 -13.89
N GLU A 36 1.98 -32.04 -12.72
CA GLU A 36 1.88 -30.85 -11.87
C GLU A 36 3.26 -30.42 -11.35
N SER A 37 4.09 -31.34 -10.89
CA SER A 37 5.46 -31.05 -10.44
C SER A 37 6.36 -30.54 -11.57
N ALA A 38 6.23 -31.10 -12.78
CA ALA A 38 6.99 -30.65 -13.94
C ALA A 38 6.56 -29.24 -14.38
N THR A 39 5.25 -28.96 -14.36
CA THR A 39 4.72 -27.63 -14.69
C THR A 39 5.14 -26.59 -13.65
N ALA A 40 5.11 -26.93 -12.36
CA ALA A 40 5.56 -26.06 -11.28
C ALA A 40 7.07 -25.77 -11.38
N GLY A 41 7.89 -26.76 -11.74
CA GLY A 41 9.32 -26.57 -11.97
C GLY A 41 9.61 -25.60 -13.12
N VAL A 42 8.92 -25.74 -14.25
CA VAL A 42 9.08 -24.85 -15.42
C VAL A 42 8.66 -23.42 -15.08
N LEU A 43 7.58 -23.24 -14.32
CA LEU A 43 7.13 -21.92 -13.87
C LEU A 43 8.14 -21.27 -12.91
N LEU A 44 8.71 -22.04 -11.99
CA LEU A 44 9.71 -21.55 -11.05
C LEU A 44 10.98 -21.09 -11.77
N ASP A 45 11.48 -21.89 -12.73
CA ASP A 45 12.64 -21.52 -13.53
C ASP A 45 12.39 -20.24 -14.35
N GLN A 46 11.19 -20.09 -14.92
CA GLN A 46 10.81 -18.88 -15.66
C GLN A 46 10.73 -17.64 -14.75
N LEU A 47 10.18 -17.80 -13.54
CA LEU A 47 10.12 -16.70 -12.58
C LEU A 47 11.51 -16.25 -12.15
N GLN A 48 12.41 -17.19 -11.85
CA GLN A 48 13.82 -16.90 -11.51
C GLN A 48 14.55 -16.20 -12.65
N GLU A 49 14.32 -16.63 -13.89
CA GLU A 49 14.92 -15.98 -15.06
C GLU A 49 14.42 -14.55 -15.25
N VAL A 50 13.11 -14.28 -15.05
CA VAL A 50 12.54 -12.94 -15.09
C VAL A 50 13.14 -12.05 -14.00
N GLU A 51 13.21 -12.55 -12.78
CA GLU A 51 13.80 -11.84 -11.64
C GLU A 51 15.26 -11.46 -11.91
N GLN A 52 16.07 -12.41 -12.35
CA GLN A 52 17.48 -12.17 -12.68
C GLN A 52 17.66 -11.12 -13.78
N ARG A 53 16.83 -11.12 -14.81
CA ARG A 53 16.87 -10.12 -15.88
C ARG A 53 16.53 -8.72 -15.39
N LEU A 54 15.53 -8.59 -14.53
CA LEU A 54 15.13 -7.32 -13.95
C LEU A 54 16.22 -6.76 -13.03
N LEU A 55 16.79 -7.59 -12.17
CA LEU A 55 17.88 -7.19 -11.28
C LEU A 55 19.14 -6.81 -12.05
N ALA A 56 19.53 -7.58 -13.07
CA ALA A 56 20.67 -7.24 -13.92
C ALA A 56 20.47 -5.92 -14.68
N PHE A 57 19.24 -5.61 -15.09
CA PHE A 57 18.93 -4.33 -15.70
C PHE A 57 19.02 -3.18 -14.71
N GLY A 58 18.51 -3.37 -13.49
CA GLY A 58 18.65 -2.41 -12.39
C GLY A 58 20.11 -2.11 -12.06
N GLU A 59 20.95 -3.15 -11.95
CA GLU A 59 22.39 -3.02 -11.73
C GLU A 59 23.09 -2.30 -12.88
N ALA A 60 22.75 -2.61 -14.13
CA ALA A 60 23.31 -1.94 -15.30
C ALA A 60 22.97 -0.43 -15.36
N LEU A 61 21.85 -0.03 -14.75
CA LEU A 61 21.44 1.37 -14.56
C LEU A 61 22.13 2.04 -13.36
N GLY A 62 23.01 1.35 -12.65
CA GLY A 62 23.69 1.87 -11.46
C GLY A 62 22.95 1.62 -10.15
N GLY A 63 21.86 0.84 -10.16
CA GLY A 63 21.10 0.51 -8.95
C GLY A 63 21.76 -0.55 -8.09
N THR A 64 21.42 -0.56 -6.82
CA THR A 64 21.92 -1.52 -5.81
C THR A 64 20.84 -2.50 -5.33
N ALA A 65 19.80 -2.71 -6.13
CA ALA A 65 18.65 -3.55 -5.80
C ALA A 65 19.07 -5.01 -5.58
N ASN A 66 18.68 -5.61 -4.45
CA ASN A 66 18.91 -7.02 -4.14
C ASN A 66 17.69 -7.88 -4.45
N THR A 67 16.51 -7.28 -4.47
CA THR A 67 15.24 -7.94 -4.77
C THR A 67 14.45 -7.14 -5.80
N VAL A 68 13.46 -7.77 -6.44
CA VAL A 68 12.58 -7.08 -7.41
C VAL A 68 11.78 -5.96 -6.76
N THR A 69 11.57 -6.02 -5.45
CA THR A 69 10.90 -4.98 -4.68
C THR A 69 11.74 -3.73 -4.48
N ASP A 70 13.06 -3.82 -4.61
CA ASP A 70 13.99 -2.69 -4.51
C ASP A 70 14.15 -1.94 -5.85
N LEU A 71 13.56 -2.46 -6.93
CA LEU A 71 13.63 -1.84 -8.25
C LEU A 71 12.74 -0.57 -8.33
N PRO A 72 12.99 0.36 -9.28
CA PRO A 72 12.16 1.55 -9.42
C PRO A 72 10.72 1.18 -9.79
N PHE A 73 9.78 2.05 -9.39
CA PHE A 73 8.33 1.93 -9.67
C PHE A 73 7.66 0.72 -9.03
N THR A 74 8.26 0.10 -8.02
CA THR A 74 7.65 -1.01 -7.28
C THR A 74 6.48 -0.54 -6.42
N GLU A 75 5.60 -1.46 -6.03
CA GLU A 75 4.52 -1.13 -5.14
C GLU A 75 5.05 -0.97 -3.71
N GLU A 76 4.83 0.19 -3.14
CA GLU A 76 5.22 0.51 -1.77
C GLU A 76 4.20 -0.01 -0.75
N ALA A 77 3.29 -0.91 -1.18
CA ALA A 77 2.22 -1.44 -0.34
C ALA A 77 2.70 -2.20 0.91
N GLY A 78 3.99 -2.49 1.00
CA GLY A 78 4.61 -3.07 2.20
C GLY A 78 5.45 -2.08 3.00
N LEU A 79 5.54 -0.83 2.56
CA LEU A 79 6.25 0.21 3.27
C LEU A 79 5.26 0.95 4.18
N ASP A 80 5.51 0.93 5.47
CA ASP A 80 4.72 1.69 6.45
C ASP A 80 4.73 3.19 6.16
N HIS A 81 5.71 3.67 5.37
CA HIS A 81 5.88 5.07 5.00
C HIS A 81 6.45 5.23 3.60
N MET A 82 5.88 6.15 2.83
CA MET A 82 6.44 6.54 1.54
C MET A 82 7.83 7.21 1.74
N PRO A 83 8.88 6.76 1.03
CA PRO A 83 10.19 7.43 1.08
C PRO A 83 10.08 8.88 0.60
N GLU A 84 10.57 9.83 1.42
CA GLU A 84 10.52 11.25 1.08
C GLU A 84 11.15 11.59 -0.28
N PRO A 85 12.27 10.97 -0.71
CA PRO A 85 12.86 11.24 -2.02
C PRO A 85 11.93 10.95 -3.19
N LEU A 86 10.95 10.04 -3.05
CA LEU A 86 10.01 9.69 -4.12
C LEU A 86 8.82 10.63 -4.23
N TYR A 87 8.59 11.48 -3.22
CA TYR A 87 7.44 12.37 -3.21
C TYR A 87 7.61 13.54 -4.18
N VAL A 88 6.72 13.64 -5.16
CA VAL A 88 6.61 14.80 -6.05
C VAL A 88 5.72 15.85 -5.41
N ARG A 89 6.27 17.05 -5.17
CA ARG A 89 5.54 18.16 -4.54
C ARG A 89 4.74 18.97 -5.57
N HIS A 90 3.76 18.34 -6.18
CA HIS A 90 2.92 18.95 -7.21
C HIS A 90 1.82 19.87 -6.66
N ASP A 91 1.44 19.73 -5.39
CA ASP A 91 0.35 20.49 -4.76
C ASP A 91 0.83 21.25 -3.51
N THR A 92 1.72 22.21 -3.71
CA THR A 92 2.31 23.01 -2.62
C THR A 92 1.25 23.91 -1.96
N GLU A 93 0.26 24.42 -2.70
CA GLU A 93 -0.79 25.25 -2.17
C GLU A 93 -1.69 24.45 -1.20
N MET A 94 -2.09 23.24 -1.59
CA MET A 94 -2.84 22.33 -0.73
C MET A 94 -2.06 22.00 0.55
N LEU A 95 -0.75 21.71 0.43
CA LEU A 95 0.10 21.40 1.58
C LEU A 95 0.11 22.56 2.58
N ASN A 96 0.31 23.78 2.10
CA ASN A 96 0.30 24.98 2.93
C ASN A 96 -1.07 25.23 3.57
N GLN A 97 -2.14 25.02 2.82
CA GLN A 97 -3.51 25.25 3.30
C GLN A 97 -3.91 24.24 4.37
N VAL A 98 -3.69 22.93 4.11
CA VAL A 98 -4.00 21.85 5.07
C VAL A 98 -3.18 22.03 6.35
N THR A 99 -1.88 22.29 6.23
CA THR A 99 -1.00 22.55 7.39
C THR A 99 -1.47 23.78 8.18
N SER A 100 -1.85 24.87 7.49
CA SER A 100 -2.37 26.07 8.13
C SER A 100 -3.65 25.78 8.91
N TRP A 101 -4.57 24.98 8.37
CA TRP A 101 -5.80 24.61 9.06
C TRP A 101 -5.54 23.76 10.31
N LEU A 102 -4.58 22.81 10.24
CA LEU A 102 -4.19 22.02 11.40
C LEU A 102 -3.60 22.89 12.52
N LEU A 103 -2.74 23.85 12.16
CA LEU A 103 -2.18 24.82 13.10
C LEU A 103 -3.23 25.76 13.70
N GLN A 104 -4.37 25.97 13.01
CA GLN A 104 -5.51 26.75 13.48
C GLN A 104 -6.55 25.90 14.21
N ASP A 105 -6.20 24.72 14.66
CA ASP A 105 -7.10 23.85 15.42
C ASP A 105 -8.37 23.43 14.64
N GLN A 106 -8.32 23.33 13.31
CA GLN A 106 -9.46 22.86 12.51
C GLN A 106 -9.45 21.33 12.37
N HIS A 107 -10.65 20.73 12.28
CA HIS A 107 -10.78 19.35 11.79
C HIS A 107 -10.72 19.36 10.26
N ILE A 108 -10.03 18.37 9.69
CA ILE A 108 -9.78 18.32 8.24
C ILE A 108 -10.32 17.04 7.65
N GLY A 109 -10.94 17.17 6.48
CA GLY A 109 -11.27 16.10 5.57
C GLY A 109 -10.50 16.28 4.26
N LEU A 110 -9.62 15.36 3.91
CA LEU A 110 -8.96 15.31 2.62
C LEU A 110 -9.69 14.29 1.74
N VAL A 111 -10.35 14.77 0.70
CA VAL A 111 -11.24 13.96 -0.13
C VAL A 111 -10.77 14.00 -1.58
N SER A 112 -10.46 12.83 -2.13
CA SER A 112 -10.06 12.70 -3.53
C SER A 112 -10.33 11.26 -4.02
N PRO A 113 -10.48 11.00 -5.33
CA PRO A 113 -10.62 9.65 -5.87
C PRO A 113 -9.49 8.71 -5.46
N TYR A 114 -9.66 7.42 -5.71
CA TYR A 114 -8.59 6.43 -5.49
C TYR A 114 -7.37 6.70 -6.39
N GLY A 115 -6.18 6.42 -5.87
CA GLY A 115 -4.93 6.51 -6.62
C GLY A 115 -4.34 7.91 -6.74
N THR A 116 -5.00 8.95 -6.25
CA THR A 116 -4.56 10.36 -6.37
C THR A 116 -3.43 10.76 -5.41
N GLY A 117 -2.92 9.85 -4.59
CA GLY A 117 -1.80 10.16 -3.68
C GLY A 117 -2.20 10.69 -2.30
N LYS A 118 -3.48 10.56 -1.86
CA LYS A 118 -3.94 10.99 -0.52
C LYS A 118 -3.06 10.50 0.62
N THR A 119 -2.74 9.21 0.61
CA THR A 119 -1.91 8.60 1.66
C THR A 119 -0.51 9.20 1.68
N ALA A 120 0.13 9.35 0.51
CA ALA A 120 1.43 9.99 0.39
C ALA A 120 1.41 11.45 0.87
N PHE A 121 0.41 12.22 0.44
CA PHE A 121 0.22 13.60 0.89
C PHE A 121 0.03 13.68 2.41
N ARG A 122 -0.86 12.86 2.96
CA ARG A 122 -1.08 12.77 4.41
C ARG A 122 0.24 12.51 5.15
N GLU A 123 1.04 11.57 4.70
CA GLU A 123 2.30 11.23 5.34
C GLU A 123 3.32 12.37 5.33
N ILE A 124 3.40 13.13 4.24
CA ILE A 124 4.25 14.31 4.17
C ILE A 124 3.79 15.37 5.17
N VAL A 125 2.47 15.66 5.23
CA VAL A 125 1.91 16.59 6.22
C VAL A 125 2.25 16.14 7.64
N LEU A 126 2.05 14.87 7.96
CA LEU A 126 2.29 14.34 9.30
C LEU A 126 3.78 14.32 9.66
N ARG A 127 4.65 14.04 8.71
CA ARG A 127 6.11 14.10 8.90
C ARG A 127 6.56 15.53 9.21
N ASP A 128 6.02 16.52 8.53
CA ASP A 128 6.35 17.90 8.81
C ASP A 128 5.75 18.35 10.16
N LEU A 129 4.53 17.93 10.50
CA LEU A 129 3.93 18.20 11.82
C LEU A 129 4.67 17.49 12.96
N SER A 130 5.21 16.29 12.74
CA SER A 130 5.95 15.55 13.78
C SER A 130 7.26 16.24 14.20
N LYS A 131 7.80 17.08 13.32
CA LYS A 131 8.96 17.95 13.65
C LYS A 131 8.56 19.13 14.54
N HIS A 132 7.26 19.39 14.67
CA HIS A 132 6.73 20.47 15.50
C HIS A 132 6.27 19.90 16.85
N GLU A 133 6.90 20.35 17.95
CA GLU A 133 6.61 19.86 19.31
C GLU A 133 5.18 20.08 19.79
N GLY A 134 4.38 20.83 19.03
CA GLY A 134 2.99 21.19 19.34
C GLY A 134 1.96 20.08 19.07
N PHE A 135 2.34 18.92 18.54
CA PHE A 135 1.40 17.88 18.23
C PHE A 135 1.71 16.53 18.91
N VAL A 136 0.65 15.88 19.39
CA VAL A 136 0.64 14.45 19.76
C VAL A 136 -0.21 13.75 18.70
N ILE A 137 0.45 12.99 17.81
CA ILE A 137 -0.19 12.40 16.63
C ILE A 137 -0.46 10.92 16.88
N THR A 138 -1.65 10.47 16.51
CA THR A 138 -2.02 9.05 16.53
C THR A 138 -2.82 8.67 15.31
N HIS A 139 -2.72 7.39 14.91
CA HIS A 139 -3.39 6.82 13.75
C HIS A 139 -4.41 5.78 14.18
N LEU A 140 -5.51 5.70 13.44
CA LEU A 140 -6.45 4.60 13.51
C LEU A 140 -6.08 3.59 12.41
N ASP A 141 -5.27 2.59 12.77
CA ASP A 141 -4.63 1.70 11.79
C ASP A 141 -5.62 0.82 11.00
N ASN A 142 -6.73 0.44 11.61
CA ASN A 142 -7.74 -0.38 10.94
C ASN A 142 -9.14 0.18 11.20
N PRO A 143 -9.59 1.16 10.41
CA PRO A 143 -10.90 1.78 10.60
C PRO A 143 -12.06 0.79 10.52
N ARG A 144 -11.97 -0.23 9.65
CA ARG A 144 -13.01 -1.24 9.44
C ARG A 144 -13.27 -2.11 10.67
N GLU A 145 -12.22 -2.48 11.41
CA GLU A 145 -12.31 -3.37 12.56
C GLU A 145 -12.25 -2.63 13.89
N THR A 146 -12.32 -1.32 13.85
CA THR A 146 -12.27 -0.48 15.04
C THR A 146 -13.63 -0.44 15.73
N THR A 147 -13.62 -0.53 17.04
CA THR A 147 -14.79 -0.31 17.89
C THR A 147 -14.72 1.06 18.55
N PRO A 148 -15.85 1.64 19.02
CA PRO A 148 -15.85 2.89 19.79
C PRO A 148 -14.84 2.91 20.94
N ARG A 149 -14.71 1.80 21.62
CA ARG A 149 -13.73 1.66 22.70
C ARG A 149 -12.30 1.71 22.19
N LYS A 150 -11.97 0.97 21.11
CA LYS A 150 -10.63 0.95 20.54
C LYS A 150 -10.22 2.35 20.06
N LEU A 151 -11.15 3.11 19.49
CA LEU A 151 -10.91 4.50 19.09
C LEU A 151 -10.45 5.35 20.28
N TYR A 152 -11.17 5.34 21.40
CA TYR A 152 -10.77 6.10 22.60
C TYR A 152 -9.46 5.58 23.19
N GLN A 153 -9.24 4.26 23.19
CA GLN A 153 -7.97 3.66 23.63
C GLN A 153 -6.79 4.11 22.79
N THR A 154 -6.93 4.17 21.46
CA THR A 154 -5.89 4.68 20.56
C THR A 154 -5.47 6.10 20.95
N VAL A 155 -6.46 6.98 21.17
CA VAL A 155 -6.21 8.37 21.60
C VAL A 155 -5.48 8.43 22.96
N LEU A 156 -5.94 7.65 23.94
CA LEU A 156 -5.34 7.61 25.27
C LEU A 156 -3.92 7.03 25.24
N THR A 157 -3.69 5.96 24.49
CA THR A 157 -2.36 5.33 24.35
C THR A 157 -1.34 6.32 23.79
N ALA A 158 -1.72 7.08 22.76
CA ALA A 158 -0.83 8.10 22.19
C ALA A 158 -0.48 9.21 23.19
N ALA A 159 -1.47 9.66 23.95
CA ALA A 159 -1.23 10.66 24.99
C ALA A 159 -0.31 10.13 26.09
N TYR A 160 -0.46 8.85 26.47
CA TYR A 160 0.47 8.23 27.45
C TYR A 160 1.88 8.10 26.93
N ALA A 161 2.05 7.69 25.69
CA ALA A 161 3.35 7.64 25.04
C ALA A 161 4.04 9.02 25.01
N ALA A 162 3.23 10.09 24.94
CA ALA A 162 3.70 11.47 25.02
C ALA A 162 3.89 12.01 26.47
N GLY A 163 3.72 11.14 27.49
CA GLY A 163 3.95 11.48 28.89
C GLY A 163 2.73 12.00 29.67
N TYR A 164 1.55 12.03 29.06
CA TYR A 164 0.34 12.42 29.74
C TYR A 164 -0.34 11.24 30.42
N SER A 165 -1.05 11.47 31.52
CA SER A 165 -1.78 10.43 32.24
C SER A 165 -3.08 10.96 32.82
N ILE A 166 -4.06 10.09 33.03
CA ILE A 166 -5.32 10.40 33.72
C ILE A 166 -5.18 10.15 35.22
N ASP A 167 -6.10 10.69 36.02
CA ASP A 167 -6.24 10.28 37.41
C ASP A 167 -7.06 8.98 37.49
N GLN A 168 -6.35 7.85 37.59
CA GLN A 168 -6.96 6.52 37.60
C GLN A 168 -7.99 6.29 38.69
N ARG A 169 -7.97 7.09 39.78
CA ARG A 169 -8.92 6.99 40.89
C ARG A 169 -10.34 7.40 40.50
N ASN A 170 -10.47 8.11 39.39
CA ASN A 170 -11.76 8.57 38.86
C ASN A 170 -12.52 7.47 38.08
N TYR A 171 -11.90 6.30 37.86
CA TYR A 171 -12.43 5.25 36.98
C TYR A 171 -12.55 3.90 37.71
N SER A 172 -13.61 3.16 37.41
CA SER A 172 -13.95 1.93 38.15
C SER A 172 -12.99 0.78 37.85
N GLN A 173 -12.59 0.62 36.62
CA GLN A 173 -11.64 -0.40 36.16
C GLN A 173 -10.65 0.19 35.17
N VAL A 174 -9.38 0.12 35.52
CA VAL A 174 -8.29 0.59 34.66
C VAL A 174 -7.35 -0.57 34.36
N ARG A 175 -7.01 -0.78 33.09
CA ARG A 175 -6.01 -1.73 32.61
C ARG A 175 -4.97 -0.98 31.80
N ASP A 176 -3.71 -1.18 32.10
CA ASP A 176 -2.59 -0.52 31.42
C ASP A 176 -2.76 1.02 31.38
N GLY A 177 -3.31 1.59 32.44
CA GLY A 177 -3.59 3.02 32.52
C GLY A 177 -4.87 3.48 31.83
N ILE A 178 -5.61 2.61 31.12
CA ILE A 178 -6.78 2.95 30.31
C ILE A 178 -8.07 2.40 30.94
N PRO A 179 -9.13 3.21 31.07
CA PRO A 179 -10.43 2.75 31.56
C PRO A 179 -11.01 1.64 30.67
N TRP A 180 -11.56 0.61 31.33
CA TRP A 180 -12.10 -0.55 30.60
C TRP A 180 -13.45 -0.26 29.93
N ALA A 181 -14.35 0.44 30.61
CA ALA A 181 -15.66 0.77 30.09
C ALA A 181 -15.57 1.86 29.01
N THR A 182 -16.31 1.72 27.90
CA THR A 182 -16.32 2.69 26.80
C THR A 182 -16.72 4.09 27.27
N ALA A 183 -17.72 4.20 28.17
CA ALA A 183 -18.14 5.48 28.72
C ALA A 183 -17.01 6.16 29.50
N GLU A 184 -16.33 5.41 30.36
CA GLU A 184 -15.20 5.91 31.15
C GLU A 184 -13.99 6.27 30.25
N ALA A 185 -13.71 5.46 29.19
CA ALA A 185 -12.68 5.77 28.22
C ALA A 185 -12.96 7.09 27.49
N LYS A 186 -14.23 7.35 27.13
CA LYS A 186 -14.67 8.62 26.59
C LYS A 186 -14.37 9.80 27.56
N ASP A 187 -14.73 9.64 28.84
CA ASP A 187 -14.52 10.66 29.84
C ASP A 187 -13.01 10.90 30.09
N ALA A 188 -12.21 9.84 30.04
CA ALA A 188 -10.76 9.91 30.09
C ALA A 188 -10.13 10.69 28.92
N VAL A 189 -10.71 10.57 27.72
CA VAL A 189 -10.29 11.39 26.54
C VAL A 189 -10.52 12.88 26.83
N HIS A 190 -11.67 13.25 27.42
CA HIS A 190 -11.91 14.64 27.81
C HIS A 190 -10.90 15.15 28.88
N GLU A 191 -10.52 14.31 29.82
CA GLU A 191 -9.52 14.67 30.82
C GLU A 191 -8.14 14.86 30.20
N ILE A 192 -7.70 13.89 29.38
CA ILE A 192 -6.35 13.90 28.81
C ILE A 192 -6.15 15.03 27.81
N VAL A 193 -7.16 15.33 26.98
CA VAL A 193 -7.12 16.45 26.02
C VAL A 193 -6.91 17.78 26.73
N ARG A 194 -7.55 17.99 27.89
CA ARG A 194 -7.30 19.21 28.68
C ARG A 194 -5.85 19.32 29.09
N ARG A 195 -5.25 18.25 29.60
CA ARG A 195 -3.84 18.24 30.01
C ARG A 195 -2.88 18.52 28.86
N VAL A 196 -3.15 17.89 27.70
CA VAL A 196 -2.37 18.14 26.48
C VAL A 196 -2.45 19.60 26.06
N ARG A 197 -3.64 20.21 26.16
CA ARG A 197 -3.87 21.62 25.82
C ARG A 197 -3.27 22.59 26.83
N ASP A 198 -3.29 22.25 28.11
CA ASP A 198 -2.67 23.07 29.16
C ASP A 198 -1.17 23.22 28.91
N ASP A 199 -0.52 22.23 28.27
CA ASP A 199 0.87 22.27 27.83
C ASP A 199 1.05 22.93 26.43
N GLY A 200 -0.01 23.52 25.86
CA GLY A 200 0.03 24.20 24.57
C GLY A 200 0.11 23.24 23.38
N LYS A 201 -0.23 21.95 23.56
CA LYS A 201 -0.18 20.94 22.50
C LYS A 201 -1.58 20.56 22.00
N THR A 202 -1.59 19.99 20.80
CA THR A 202 -2.80 19.48 20.14
C THR A 202 -2.70 17.98 19.96
N LEU A 203 -3.74 17.23 20.36
CA LEU A 203 -3.85 15.82 20.11
C LEU A 203 -4.56 15.62 18.76
N LEU A 204 -3.87 15.02 17.80
CA LEU A 204 -4.33 14.79 16.42
C LEU A 204 -4.60 13.30 16.20
N LEU A 205 -5.85 12.98 15.86
CA LEU A 205 -6.25 11.63 15.42
C LEU A 205 -6.38 11.62 13.90
N VAL A 206 -5.60 10.75 13.27
CA VAL A 206 -5.60 10.52 11.83
C VAL A 206 -6.40 9.26 11.53
N VAL A 207 -7.32 9.37 10.57
CA VAL A 207 -8.14 8.25 10.09
C VAL A 207 -8.09 8.23 8.59
N ASP A 208 -7.58 7.15 8.03
CA ASP A 208 -7.58 6.93 6.59
C ASP A 208 -8.82 6.14 6.16
N GLU A 209 -9.21 6.28 4.89
CA GLU A 209 -10.31 5.55 4.28
C GLU A 209 -11.64 5.67 5.05
N ILE A 210 -12.13 6.89 5.24
CA ILE A 210 -13.42 7.12 5.95
C ILE A 210 -14.60 6.36 5.35
N GLU A 211 -14.52 5.95 4.09
CA GLU A 211 -15.52 5.13 3.41
C GLU A 211 -15.70 3.73 4.00
N VAL A 212 -14.66 3.19 4.67
CA VAL A 212 -14.73 1.86 5.30
C VAL A 212 -15.14 1.91 6.78
N LEU A 213 -15.25 3.10 7.37
CA LEU A 213 -15.71 3.27 8.76
C LEU A 213 -17.12 2.72 8.94
N GLU A 214 -17.34 1.95 9.99
CA GLU A 214 -18.68 1.58 10.39
C GLU A 214 -19.48 2.80 10.92
N ALA A 215 -20.79 2.80 10.69
CA ALA A 215 -21.68 3.93 11.03
C ALA A 215 -21.67 4.28 12.52
N ASP A 216 -21.46 3.29 13.37
CA ASP A 216 -21.41 3.43 14.84
C ASP A 216 -20.15 4.14 15.33
N LEU A 217 -19.09 4.23 14.51
CA LEU A 217 -17.86 4.97 14.82
C LEU A 217 -17.96 6.46 14.57
N LEU A 218 -18.85 6.92 13.70
CA LEU A 218 -18.98 8.34 13.37
C LEU A 218 -19.40 9.19 14.59
N SER A 219 -20.23 8.62 15.48
CA SER A 219 -20.59 9.29 16.72
C SER A 219 -19.42 9.39 17.72
N PRO A 220 -18.66 8.32 18.03
CA PRO A 220 -17.43 8.39 18.82
C PRO A 220 -16.37 9.34 18.24
N LEU A 221 -16.17 9.39 16.93
CA LEU A 221 -15.27 10.35 16.28
C LEU A 221 -15.70 11.79 16.55
N GLN A 222 -17.01 12.09 16.36
CA GLN A 222 -17.52 13.39 16.68
C GLN A 222 -17.31 13.75 18.16
N VAL A 223 -17.59 12.83 19.08
CA VAL A 223 -17.40 13.04 20.51
C VAL A 223 -15.94 13.31 20.85
N ALA A 224 -14.99 12.57 20.24
CA ALA A 224 -13.56 12.85 20.40
C ALA A 224 -13.19 14.24 19.88
N GLY A 225 -13.74 14.64 18.72
CA GLY A 225 -13.60 15.99 18.18
C GLY A 225 -14.14 17.07 19.11
N ASP A 226 -15.33 16.85 19.67
CA ASP A 226 -15.96 17.76 20.65
C ASP A 226 -15.17 17.86 21.95
N ALA A 227 -14.49 16.77 22.35
CA ALA A 227 -13.59 16.77 23.50
C ALA A 227 -12.32 17.60 23.23
N GLY A 228 -12.01 17.86 21.96
CA GLY A 228 -10.89 18.67 21.53
C GLY A 228 -9.76 17.91 20.86
N VAL A 229 -9.93 16.61 20.59
CA VAL A 229 -9.06 15.88 19.66
C VAL A 229 -9.24 16.50 18.28
N ARG A 230 -8.16 16.83 17.58
CA ARG A 230 -8.25 17.24 16.18
C ARG A 230 -8.33 16.00 15.29
N LEU A 231 -9.16 16.11 14.26
CA LEU A 231 -9.39 15.01 13.32
C LEU A 231 -8.74 15.37 11.99
N PHE A 232 -7.95 14.45 11.44
CA PHE A 232 -7.49 14.48 10.06
C PHE A 232 -8.00 13.22 9.37
N LEU A 233 -9.08 13.37 8.62
CA LEU A 233 -9.78 12.28 7.96
C LEU A 233 -9.41 12.29 6.47
N THR A 234 -9.06 11.15 5.91
CA THR A 234 -8.85 11.01 4.47
C THR A 234 -9.85 10.03 3.88
N GLY A 235 -10.26 10.24 2.64
CA GLY A 235 -11.20 9.35 1.98
C GLY A 235 -11.60 9.76 0.57
N THR A 236 -12.63 9.08 0.08
CA THR A 236 -13.20 9.30 -1.24
C THR A 236 -14.40 10.26 -1.18
N PRO A 237 -14.83 10.83 -2.34
CA PRO A 237 -16.08 11.61 -2.40
C PRO A 237 -17.31 10.84 -1.91
N GLU A 238 -17.30 9.51 -2.07
CA GLU A 238 -18.36 8.65 -1.55
C GLU A 238 -18.31 8.56 -0.03
N GLY A 239 -17.12 8.41 0.55
CA GLY A 239 -16.91 8.44 1.99
C GLY A 239 -17.42 9.74 2.61
N LYS A 240 -17.11 10.90 2.02
CA LYS A 240 -17.64 12.19 2.44
C LYS A 240 -19.17 12.22 2.42
N ARG A 241 -19.81 11.78 1.31
CA ARG A 241 -21.28 11.73 1.23
C ARG A 241 -21.87 10.87 2.32
N ARG A 242 -21.30 9.69 2.56
CA ARG A 242 -21.73 8.77 3.62
C ARG A 242 -21.63 9.41 5.01
N VAL A 243 -20.54 10.11 5.32
CA VAL A 243 -20.39 10.86 6.59
C VAL A 243 -21.47 11.92 6.72
N ALA A 244 -21.73 12.71 5.67
CA ALA A 244 -22.75 13.74 5.65
C ALA A 244 -24.17 13.18 5.87
N GLU A 245 -24.50 12.05 5.24
CA GLU A 245 -25.80 11.37 5.37
C GLU A 245 -26.03 10.79 6.75
N ILE A 246 -25.04 10.11 7.32
CA ILE A 246 -25.18 9.41 8.61
C ILE A 246 -24.95 10.37 9.78
N ARG A 247 -24.01 11.31 9.66
CA ARG A 247 -23.59 12.20 10.73
C ARG A 247 -23.28 13.62 10.24
N GLY A 248 -24.29 14.30 9.72
CA GLY A 248 -24.17 15.68 9.21
C GLY A 248 -23.58 16.68 10.22
N THR A 249 -23.71 16.41 11.53
CA THR A 249 -23.07 17.22 12.57
C THR A 249 -21.56 17.04 12.64
N LEU A 250 -21.01 15.88 12.31
CA LEU A 250 -19.56 15.66 12.16
C LEU A 250 -19.08 16.33 10.88
N ASP A 251 -19.80 16.09 9.78
CA ASP A 251 -19.50 16.66 8.46
C ASP A 251 -19.39 18.19 8.52
N SER A 252 -20.34 18.88 9.18
CA SER A 252 -20.34 20.34 9.31
C SER A 252 -19.15 20.93 10.08
N ARG A 253 -18.39 20.11 10.80
CA ARG A 253 -17.20 20.52 11.57
C ARG A 253 -15.90 20.28 10.82
N LEU A 254 -15.96 19.50 9.76
CA LEU A 254 -14.80 19.20 8.92
C LEU A 254 -14.62 20.30 7.88
N ARG A 255 -13.39 20.76 7.76
CA ARG A 255 -12.96 21.55 6.62
C ARG A 255 -12.45 20.62 5.56
N TYR A 256 -13.11 20.62 4.42
CA TYR A 256 -12.73 19.73 3.33
C TYR A 256 -11.78 20.42 2.36
N TYR A 257 -10.71 19.71 2.03
CA TYR A 257 -9.97 19.90 0.80
C TYR A 257 -10.39 18.81 -0.18
N GLU A 258 -10.91 19.22 -1.32
CA GLU A 258 -11.50 18.29 -2.31
C GLU A 258 -10.71 18.33 -3.61
N GLY A 259 -10.23 17.14 -4.00
CA GLY A 259 -9.45 16.95 -5.21
C GLY A 259 -7.95 17.24 -4.99
N ILE A 260 -7.13 16.22 -5.16
CA ILE A 260 -5.69 16.37 -5.34
C ILE A 260 -5.49 16.47 -6.85
N ASP A 261 -4.79 17.50 -7.30
CA ASP A 261 -4.51 17.67 -8.71
C ASP A 261 -3.74 16.47 -9.26
N PRO A 262 -4.09 15.99 -10.45
CA PRO A 262 -3.31 14.94 -11.10
C PRO A 262 -1.91 15.45 -11.45
N PHE A 263 -0.97 14.56 -11.61
CA PHE A 263 0.37 14.89 -12.09
C PHE A 263 0.30 15.55 -13.46
N SER A 264 1.00 16.64 -13.64
CA SER A 264 1.32 17.19 -14.97
C SER A 264 2.36 16.30 -15.69
N PRO A 265 2.61 16.50 -16.99
CA PRO A 265 3.70 15.80 -17.68
C PRO A 265 5.07 16.04 -17.02
N ASP A 266 5.29 17.21 -16.43
CA ASP A 266 6.54 17.51 -15.73
C ASP A 266 6.63 16.78 -14.40
N ASP A 267 5.51 16.62 -13.68
CA ASP A 267 5.45 15.80 -12.44
C ASP A 267 5.68 14.31 -12.74
N VAL A 268 5.16 13.80 -13.88
CA VAL A 268 5.45 12.43 -14.34
C VAL A 268 6.95 12.26 -14.62
N ALA A 269 7.58 13.23 -15.28
CA ALA A 269 9.01 13.22 -15.52
C ALA A 269 9.80 13.27 -14.20
N GLU A 270 9.41 14.14 -13.29
CA GLU A 270 10.01 14.24 -11.96
C GLU A 270 9.89 12.93 -11.19
N TYR A 271 8.70 12.31 -11.17
CA TYR A 271 8.49 11.03 -10.51
C TYR A 271 9.39 9.92 -11.07
N ALA A 272 9.51 9.85 -12.41
CA ALA A 272 10.37 8.88 -13.05
C ALA A 272 11.86 9.12 -12.69
N ALA A 273 12.31 10.37 -12.71
CA ALA A 273 13.69 10.73 -12.36
C ALA A 273 14.01 10.46 -10.88
N ARG A 274 13.09 10.81 -9.97
CA ARG A 274 13.23 10.51 -8.52
C ARG A 274 13.31 9.01 -8.25
N SER A 275 12.46 8.22 -8.91
CA SER A 275 12.45 6.77 -8.74
C SER A 275 13.76 6.12 -9.22
N LEU A 276 14.34 6.60 -10.33
CA LEU A 276 15.63 6.13 -10.82
C LEU A 276 16.78 6.56 -9.90
N ALA A 277 16.80 7.80 -9.45
CA ALA A 277 17.80 8.32 -8.53
C ALA A 277 17.78 7.57 -7.18
N TYR A 278 16.57 7.31 -6.65
CA TYR A 278 16.39 6.58 -5.38
C TYR A 278 17.00 5.18 -5.42
N VAL A 279 16.79 4.44 -6.51
CA VAL A 279 17.36 3.08 -6.66
C VAL A 279 18.87 3.10 -6.83
N ARG A 280 19.43 4.20 -7.35
CA ARG A 280 20.88 4.42 -7.47
C ARG A 280 21.53 4.95 -6.20
N ASP A 281 20.75 5.20 -5.16
CA ASP A 281 21.19 5.89 -3.93
C ASP A 281 21.79 7.28 -4.24
N GLU A 282 21.21 7.99 -5.21
CA GLU A 282 21.63 9.32 -5.65
C GLU A 282 20.60 10.38 -5.26
N PRO A 283 21.02 11.60 -4.91
CA PRO A 283 20.08 12.69 -4.68
C PRO A 283 19.42 13.14 -5.99
N TYR A 284 18.13 13.45 -5.93
CA TYR A 284 17.44 14.12 -7.03
C TYR A 284 17.74 15.62 -6.99
N GLU A 285 18.37 16.15 -8.05
CA GLU A 285 18.77 17.55 -8.19
C GLU A 285 18.04 18.29 -9.33
N GLY A 286 16.88 17.75 -9.76
CA GLY A 286 16.11 18.35 -10.86
C GLY A 286 16.49 17.82 -12.25
N GLN A 287 17.24 16.71 -12.32
CA GLN A 287 17.61 16.06 -13.59
C GLN A 287 16.39 15.42 -14.27
N ALA A 288 16.40 15.41 -15.61
CA ALA A 288 15.41 14.68 -16.38
C ALA A 288 15.62 13.15 -16.23
N PRO A 289 14.56 12.33 -16.38
CA PRO A 289 14.70 10.89 -16.34
C PRO A 289 15.48 10.39 -17.57
N ASP A 290 16.70 9.92 -17.36
CA ASP A 290 17.64 9.51 -18.40
C ASP A 290 17.18 8.30 -19.23
N LEU A 291 16.35 7.44 -18.61
CA LEU A 291 15.78 6.25 -19.25
C LEU A 291 14.53 6.56 -20.09
N PHE A 292 13.76 7.60 -19.75
CA PHE A 292 12.48 7.92 -20.38
C PHE A 292 12.63 9.08 -21.38
N THR A 293 12.14 8.88 -22.60
CA THR A 293 12.03 10.00 -23.53
C THR A 293 10.89 10.93 -23.14
N ARG A 294 10.96 12.21 -23.53
CA ARG A 294 9.86 13.17 -23.32
C ARG A 294 8.55 12.66 -23.91
N ALA A 295 8.57 12.06 -25.09
CA ALA A 295 7.40 11.48 -25.74
C ALA A 295 6.80 10.32 -24.91
N ALA A 296 7.62 9.50 -24.23
CA ALA A 296 7.11 8.46 -23.34
C ALA A 296 6.45 9.03 -22.09
N VAL A 297 7.00 10.10 -21.53
CA VAL A 297 6.41 10.80 -20.38
C VAL A 297 5.04 11.39 -20.76
N GLU A 298 4.94 12.02 -21.92
CA GLU A 298 3.68 12.59 -22.42
C GLU A 298 2.64 11.49 -22.71
N ASP A 299 3.03 10.35 -23.31
CA ASP A 299 2.15 9.19 -23.53
C ASP A 299 1.69 8.58 -22.21
N ILE A 300 2.55 8.47 -21.19
CA ILE A 300 2.16 8.00 -19.85
C ILE A 300 1.13 8.96 -19.25
N HIS A 301 1.40 10.27 -19.27
CA HIS A 301 0.48 11.27 -18.74
C HIS A 301 -0.89 11.22 -19.44
N GLU A 302 -0.91 11.20 -20.77
CA GLU A 302 -2.15 11.17 -21.55
C GLU A 302 -3.01 9.95 -21.23
N ARG A 303 -2.39 8.79 -21.03
CA ARG A 303 -3.10 7.53 -20.73
C ARG A 303 -3.58 7.39 -19.32
N THR A 304 -2.84 7.95 -18.39
CA THR A 304 -3.14 7.86 -16.94
C THR A 304 -3.92 9.07 -16.43
N GLU A 305 -4.14 10.06 -17.31
CA GLU A 305 -4.69 11.37 -16.93
C GLU A 305 -3.95 11.96 -15.71
N GLY A 306 -2.66 11.61 -15.56
CA GLY A 306 -1.83 12.04 -14.44
C GLY A 306 -2.16 11.40 -13.09
N ASN A 307 -2.97 10.33 -13.02
CA ASN A 307 -3.22 9.63 -11.76
C ASN A 307 -1.93 9.00 -11.23
N PRO A 308 -1.41 9.38 -10.04
CA PRO A 308 -0.10 8.91 -9.55
C PRO A 308 0.05 7.39 -9.45
N ARG A 309 -1.03 6.68 -9.09
CA ARG A 309 -1.02 5.21 -9.03
C ARG A 309 -0.87 4.59 -10.40
N GLU A 310 -1.64 5.09 -11.38
CA GLU A 310 -1.58 4.59 -12.76
C GLU A 310 -0.23 4.97 -13.42
N VAL A 311 0.28 6.17 -13.16
CA VAL A 311 1.63 6.60 -13.60
C VAL A 311 2.70 5.61 -13.11
N ARG A 312 2.66 5.23 -11.84
CA ARG A 312 3.58 4.23 -11.28
C ARG A 312 3.48 2.89 -12.00
N ILE A 313 2.26 2.38 -12.21
CA ILE A 313 2.01 1.11 -12.89
C ILE A 313 2.56 1.13 -14.31
N GLU A 314 2.28 2.20 -15.05
CA GLU A 314 2.76 2.38 -16.42
C GLU A 314 4.30 2.49 -16.50
N CYS A 315 4.90 3.26 -15.59
CA CYS A 315 6.36 3.37 -15.50
C CYS A 315 7.00 2.00 -15.22
N ARG A 316 6.43 1.21 -14.29
CA ARG A 316 6.90 -0.14 -13.98
C ARG A 316 6.79 -1.08 -15.17
N GLU A 317 5.66 -1.06 -15.88
CA GLU A 317 5.47 -1.89 -17.06
C GLU A 317 6.50 -1.56 -18.14
N LEU A 318 6.70 -0.28 -18.43
CA LEU A 318 7.66 0.16 -19.44
C LEU A 318 9.12 -0.14 -19.03
N PHE A 319 9.44 0.01 -17.74
CA PHE A 319 10.74 -0.39 -17.19
C PHE A 319 10.99 -1.89 -17.39
N THR A 320 10.01 -2.72 -17.04
CA THR A 320 10.07 -4.17 -17.24
C THR A 320 10.30 -4.51 -18.71
N ARG A 321 9.59 -3.86 -19.63
CA ARG A 321 9.76 -4.05 -21.08
C ARG A 321 11.15 -3.62 -21.56
N ALA A 322 11.67 -2.52 -21.07
CA ALA A 322 13.02 -2.06 -21.37
C ALA A 322 14.09 -3.08 -20.94
N ALA A 323 13.93 -3.63 -19.72
CA ALA A 323 14.81 -4.69 -19.22
C ALA A 323 14.85 -5.92 -20.13
N PHE A 324 13.68 -6.39 -20.60
CA PHE A 324 13.62 -7.53 -21.52
C PHE A 324 14.23 -7.23 -22.90
N VAL A 325 14.03 -6.02 -23.43
CA VAL A 325 14.65 -5.60 -24.70
C VAL A 325 16.14 -5.54 -24.54
N TRP A 326 16.65 -4.91 -23.49
CA TRP A 326 18.08 -4.81 -23.19
C TRP A 326 18.74 -6.19 -23.09
N TYR A 327 18.18 -7.06 -22.27
CA TYR A 327 18.72 -8.41 -22.06
C TYR A 327 18.78 -9.21 -23.36
N ARG A 328 17.75 -9.13 -24.19
CA ARG A 328 17.67 -9.85 -25.46
C ARG A 328 18.60 -9.31 -26.53
N THR A 329 18.79 -8.01 -26.57
CA THR A 329 19.60 -7.35 -27.62
C THR A 329 21.08 -7.29 -27.27
N GLY A 330 21.44 -7.40 -25.98
CA GLY A 330 22.82 -7.21 -25.51
C GLY A 330 23.38 -5.80 -25.79
N GLN A 331 22.51 -4.81 -25.96
CA GLN A 331 22.92 -3.43 -26.24
C GLN A 331 23.55 -2.79 -25.00
N ASP A 332 24.38 -1.79 -25.24
CA ASP A 332 24.86 -0.92 -24.19
C ASP A 332 23.67 -0.24 -23.48
N ILE A 333 23.68 -0.22 -22.17
CA ILE A 333 22.59 0.36 -21.36
C ILE A 333 22.32 1.82 -21.71
N SER A 334 23.35 2.58 -22.05
CA SER A 334 23.25 3.99 -22.45
C SER A 334 22.43 4.23 -23.73
N ARG A 335 22.18 3.18 -24.53
CA ARG A 335 21.37 3.23 -25.74
C ARG A 335 19.93 2.79 -25.54
N ILE A 336 19.61 2.33 -24.35
CA ILE A 336 18.23 1.92 -24.03
C ILE A 336 17.45 3.15 -23.59
N GLN A 337 16.37 3.39 -24.31
CA GLN A 337 15.41 4.43 -23.98
C GLN A 337 14.00 3.89 -24.00
N ILE A 338 13.19 4.27 -23.03
CA ILE A 338 11.77 4.04 -23.02
C ILE A 338 11.09 5.04 -23.93
N THR A 339 10.50 4.54 -25.00
CA THR A 339 9.71 5.29 -25.97
C THR A 339 8.26 4.76 -25.98
N PRO A 340 7.28 5.53 -26.51
CA PRO A 340 5.88 5.04 -26.59
C PRO A 340 5.74 3.72 -27.35
N GLU A 341 6.57 3.47 -28.37
CA GLU A 341 6.53 2.27 -29.21
C GLU A 341 6.94 1.01 -28.45
N LEU A 342 7.67 1.16 -27.34
CA LEU A 342 8.07 0.02 -26.51
C LEU A 342 6.86 -0.75 -25.97
N ARG A 343 5.75 -0.06 -25.74
CA ARG A 343 4.47 -0.63 -25.29
C ARG A 343 3.90 -1.66 -26.25
N HIS A 344 4.06 -1.44 -27.55
CA HIS A 344 3.48 -2.29 -28.60
C HIS A 344 4.39 -3.46 -28.99
N ARG A 345 5.61 -3.51 -28.50
CA ARG A 345 6.51 -4.63 -28.77
C ARG A 345 6.01 -5.87 -28.04
N ARG A 346 5.51 -6.87 -28.81
CA ARG A 346 5.14 -8.16 -28.26
C ARG A 346 6.40 -8.86 -27.73
N PHE A 347 6.36 -9.27 -26.47
CA PHE A 347 7.34 -10.19 -25.92
C PHE A 347 7.07 -11.58 -26.52
N GLY A 348 7.60 -11.87 -27.70
CA GLY A 348 7.74 -13.24 -28.11
C GLY A 348 8.76 -13.87 -27.18
N MET A 349 8.35 -14.75 -26.29
CA MET A 349 9.27 -15.68 -25.67
C MET A 349 9.86 -16.49 -26.84
N GLY A 350 11.08 -16.13 -27.24
CA GLY A 350 11.83 -16.88 -28.23
C GLY A 350 12.04 -18.29 -27.70
N ARG A 351 11.66 -19.26 -28.53
CA ARG A 351 12.00 -20.66 -28.36
C ARG A 351 13.50 -20.83 -28.38
#